data_7512ac8a4bca07cd46e1339ab653958c
#
_entry.id   7512ac8a4bca07cd46e1339ab653958c
#
_cell.length_a   1.000
_cell.length_b   1.000
_cell.length_c   1.000
_cell.angle_alpha   90.00
_cell.angle_beta   90.00
_cell.angle_gamma   90.00
#
_symmetry.space_group_name_H-M   'P 1'
#
loop_
_entity.id
_entity.type
_entity.pdbx_description
1 polymer ?
#
loop_
_entity_poly.entity_id
_entity_poly.type
_entity_poly.pdbx_seq_one_letter_code
_entity_poly.pdbx_strand_id
1 'polypeptide(L)'
;MQQIRSALTLFNGISGLHLALDKAQIKVDKVYYSEIDKFANKVTEQHFPNDIPLGDVTKWREWDIDWTTVDLVSAGFPCQSWSVAGKQLGDKDERGMLFWTTLDIIKTVLEHNPKAKFLMENVKMKKDFEQYITYHTEQSLGKVEKILINSALVSAQNRNRYYWTNFEVTQPEDKGQVLIDILEYPMDEKFNLSDASVSRFKMYDKPKGNCVGTTKLEGRIGQRDECYGVNGKMGCLTATMYKQPPQYVVHGGAIRGRYNEDGTISQRLELNGTEKTNTLTTVQKDNVVVYNDTQYRKLTPIECERLQTVPDNWTACLSNTQRYKSLGNGWTIDVIVHILKCAYK
;
A
#
# COMPACT_ATOMS: atom_id res chain seq x y z
N MET A 1 23.47 9.62 16.19
CA MET A 1 22.02 9.47 16.04
C MET A 1 21.50 10.82 15.60
N GLN A 2 20.83 10.92 14.46
CA GLN A 2 20.31 12.21 14.00
C GLN A 2 19.05 12.56 14.77
N GLN A 3 18.88 13.84 15.07
CA GLN A 3 17.74 14.35 15.84
C GLN A 3 17.03 15.43 15.01
N ILE A 4 15.72 15.36 14.97
CA ILE A 4 14.81 16.32 14.35
C ILE A 4 14.09 17.05 15.49
N ARG A 5 14.03 18.39 15.46
CA ARG A 5 13.31 19.18 16.46
C ARG A 5 11.82 18.97 16.36
N SER A 6 11.24 19.14 15.16
CA SER A 6 9.86 18.75 14.94
C SER A 6 9.62 18.25 13.51
N ALA A 7 8.64 17.36 13.39
CA ALA A 7 8.10 16.87 12.13
C ALA A 7 6.64 17.26 12.00
N LEU A 8 6.21 17.64 10.80
CA LEU A 8 4.83 17.93 10.44
C LEU A 8 4.35 16.92 9.41
N THR A 9 3.29 16.18 9.71
CA THR A 9 2.69 15.23 8.77
C THR A 9 1.28 15.66 8.40
N LEU A 10 1.05 15.85 7.11
CA LEU A 10 -0.23 16.20 6.53
C LEU A 10 -0.90 14.93 6.00
N PHE A 11 -2.21 14.78 6.24
CA PHE A 11 -2.96 13.56 5.90
C PHE A 11 -2.36 12.33 6.57
N ASN A 12 -2.16 12.43 7.87
CA ASN A 12 -1.34 11.52 8.69
C ASN A 12 -1.71 10.03 8.56
N GLY A 13 -2.99 9.71 8.29
CA GLY A 13 -3.45 8.33 8.24
C GLY A 13 -3.21 7.63 9.58
N ILE A 14 -2.54 6.49 9.54
CA ILE A 14 -2.25 5.65 10.71
C ILE A 14 -0.85 5.91 11.30
N SER A 15 -0.39 7.15 11.30
CA SER A 15 0.92 7.60 11.81
C SER A 15 2.13 7.04 11.06
N GLY A 16 2.00 6.96 9.74
CA GLY A 16 3.04 6.36 8.91
C GLY A 16 4.40 7.06 9.00
N LEU A 17 4.44 8.39 9.12
CA LEU A 17 5.71 9.13 9.27
C LEU A 17 6.39 8.81 10.61
N HIS A 18 5.66 8.91 11.74
CA HIS A 18 6.26 8.69 13.06
C HIS A 18 6.78 7.26 13.19
N LEU A 19 6.00 6.26 12.78
CA LEU A 19 6.46 4.88 12.73
C LEU A 19 7.70 4.70 11.85
N ALA A 20 7.78 5.40 10.72
CA ALA A 20 8.96 5.33 9.85
C ALA A 20 10.20 5.98 10.48
N LEU A 21 10.03 7.09 11.20
CA LEU A 21 11.12 7.73 11.98
C LEU A 21 11.67 6.77 13.03
N ASP A 22 10.80 6.13 13.81
CA ASP A 22 11.18 5.13 14.82
C ASP A 22 11.94 3.96 14.19
N LYS A 23 11.41 3.37 13.11
CA LYS A 23 12.09 2.28 12.38
C LYS A 23 13.42 2.73 11.75
N ALA A 24 13.54 3.98 11.35
CA ALA A 24 14.78 4.55 10.83
C ALA A 24 15.78 4.93 11.93
N GLN A 25 15.37 4.84 13.21
CA GLN A 25 16.16 5.29 14.38
C GLN A 25 16.53 6.80 14.33
N ILE A 26 15.62 7.60 13.80
CA ILE A 26 15.72 9.06 13.77
C ILE A 26 14.86 9.61 14.91
N LYS A 27 15.51 10.26 15.88
CA LYS A 27 14.80 10.86 17.01
C LYS A 27 14.10 12.14 16.57
N VAL A 28 12.87 12.32 17.02
CA VAL A 28 12.10 13.56 16.85
C VAL A 28 11.57 14.02 18.21
N ASP A 29 11.69 15.32 18.48
CA ASP A 29 11.25 15.86 19.77
C ASP A 29 9.74 16.11 19.80
N LYS A 30 9.16 16.54 18.65
CA LYS A 30 7.72 16.80 18.50
C LYS A 30 7.22 16.32 17.14
N VAL A 31 6.05 15.72 17.09
CA VAL A 31 5.34 15.43 15.85
C VAL A 31 3.99 16.14 15.86
N TYR A 32 3.78 17.00 14.86
CA TYR A 32 2.50 17.62 14.57
C TYR A 32 1.83 16.84 13.45
N TYR A 33 0.52 16.61 13.57
CA TYR A 33 -0.20 15.89 12.51
C TYR A 33 -1.57 16.49 12.19
N SER A 34 -1.89 16.54 10.90
CA SER A 34 -3.20 16.91 10.39
C SER A 34 -3.91 15.68 9.82
N GLU A 35 -5.06 15.34 10.38
CA GLU A 35 -5.92 14.23 9.96
C GLU A 35 -7.37 14.50 10.40
N ILE A 36 -8.35 14.20 9.54
CA ILE A 36 -9.77 14.37 9.82
C ILE A 36 -10.53 13.05 10.03
N ASP A 37 -9.94 11.91 9.62
CA ASP A 37 -10.57 10.60 9.83
C ASP A 37 -10.39 10.16 11.29
N LYS A 38 -11.51 10.14 12.04
CA LYS A 38 -11.52 9.76 13.45
C LYS A 38 -10.95 8.36 13.74
N PHE A 39 -11.00 7.45 12.77
CA PHE A 39 -10.47 6.11 12.93
C PHE A 39 -8.95 6.10 12.80
N ALA A 40 -8.41 6.89 11.87
CA ALA A 40 -6.97 7.12 11.75
C ALA A 40 -6.43 7.79 13.01
N ASN A 41 -7.09 8.85 13.51
CA ASN A 41 -6.73 9.53 14.75
C ASN A 41 -6.68 8.58 15.95
N LYS A 42 -7.65 7.65 16.05
CA LYS A 42 -7.64 6.63 17.12
C LYS A 42 -6.39 5.75 17.11
N VAL A 43 -5.85 5.42 15.93
CA VAL A 43 -4.59 4.67 15.83
C VAL A 43 -3.42 5.53 16.29
N THR A 44 -3.38 6.80 15.88
CA THR A 44 -2.35 7.75 16.32
C THR A 44 -2.36 7.91 17.84
N GLU A 45 -3.52 8.17 18.44
CA GLU A 45 -3.70 8.32 19.89
C GLU A 45 -3.24 7.08 20.67
N GLN A 46 -3.44 5.87 20.11
CA GLN A 46 -3.02 4.64 20.77
C GLN A 46 -1.51 4.46 20.76
N HIS A 47 -0.84 4.76 19.65
CA HIS A 47 0.59 4.45 19.49
C HIS A 47 1.49 5.64 19.82
N PHE A 48 1.00 6.86 19.57
CA PHE A 48 1.74 8.11 19.75
C PHE A 48 0.88 9.15 20.46
N PRO A 49 0.53 8.92 21.75
CA PRO A 49 -0.39 9.80 22.49
C PRO A 49 0.17 11.22 22.73
N ASN A 50 1.47 11.41 22.51
CA ASN A 50 2.13 12.72 22.64
C ASN A 50 2.20 13.51 21.34
N ASP A 51 1.78 12.92 20.21
CA ASP A 51 1.70 13.64 18.94
C ASP A 51 0.62 14.72 19.02
N ILE A 52 0.89 15.86 18.41
CA ILE A 52 0.05 17.06 18.53
C ILE A 52 -0.93 17.13 17.36
N PRO A 53 -2.25 16.93 17.59
CA PRO A 53 -3.27 17.00 16.55
C PRO A 53 -3.54 18.44 16.11
N LEU A 54 -3.56 18.68 14.81
CA LEU A 54 -3.84 19.96 14.17
C LEU A 54 -5.21 19.99 13.46
N GLY A 55 -5.87 18.82 13.34
CA GLY A 55 -7.18 18.70 12.71
C GLY A 55 -7.16 18.90 11.20
N ASP A 56 -8.04 19.73 10.68
CA ASP A 56 -8.27 19.96 9.26
C ASP A 56 -7.13 20.78 8.64
N VAL A 57 -6.49 20.24 7.61
CA VAL A 57 -5.39 20.87 6.88
C VAL A 57 -5.78 22.20 6.23
N THR A 58 -7.06 22.41 5.89
CA THR A 58 -7.53 23.67 5.29
C THR A 58 -7.47 24.86 6.26
N LYS A 59 -7.39 24.56 7.56
CA LYS A 59 -7.28 25.56 8.64
C LYS A 59 -5.84 25.82 9.09
N TRP A 60 -4.86 25.42 8.31
CA TRP A 60 -3.45 25.47 8.68
C TRP A 60 -2.93 26.85 9.11
N ARG A 61 -3.57 27.95 8.65
CA ARG A 61 -3.20 29.32 9.05
C ARG A 61 -3.57 29.66 10.50
N GLU A 62 -4.41 28.84 11.13
CA GLU A 62 -4.83 28.93 12.52
C GLU A 62 -3.97 28.08 13.46
N TRP A 63 -3.02 27.28 12.90
CA TRP A 63 -2.20 26.37 13.70
C TRP A 63 -1.16 27.12 14.54
N ASP A 64 -1.08 26.77 15.82
CA ASP A 64 -0.06 27.27 16.74
C ASP A 64 1.20 26.40 16.64
N ILE A 65 2.02 26.67 15.63
CA ILE A 65 3.29 25.98 15.34
C ILE A 65 4.42 26.99 15.27
N ASP A 66 5.52 26.71 15.95
CA ASP A 66 6.78 27.39 15.67
C ASP A 66 7.40 26.81 14.37
N TRP A 67 7.09 27.45 13.25
CA TRP A 67 7.52 27.05 11.92
C TRP A 67 9.04 26.96 11.78
N THR A 68 9.81 27.69 12.60
CA THR A 68 11.27 27.70 12.57
C THR A 68 11.86 26.37 13.07
N THR A 69 11.08 25.59 13.82
CA THR A 69 11.50 24.31 14.41
C THR A 69 11.14 23.11 13.52
N VAL A 70 10.31 23.28 12.50
CA VAL A 70 9.89 22.19 11.62
C VAL A 70 11.04 21.79 10.69
N ASP A 71 11.66 20.65 10.97
CA ASP A 71 12.79 20.12 10.21
C ASP A 71 12.37 19.14 9.11
N LEU A 72 11.15 18.58 9.20
CA LEU A 72 10.63 17.63 8.22
C LEU A 72 9.13 17.86 8.01
N VAL A 73 8.70 17.93 6.74
CA VAL A 73 7.28 17.89 6.36
C VAL A 73 7.02 16.65 5.51
N SER A 74 5.95 15.95 5.79
CA SER A 74 5.46 14.87 4.94
C SER A 74 3.98 15.05 4.55
N ALA A 75 3.62 14.65 3.34
CA ALA A 75 2.25 14.73 2.86
C ALA A 75 1.91 13.61 1.88
N GLY A 76 0.83 12.88 2.16
CA GLY A 76 0.17 11.97 1.22
C GLY A 76 -1.17 12.54 0.79
N PHE A 77 -1.17 13.59 -0.03
CA PHE A 77 -2.42 14.29 -0.37
C PHE A 77 -3.37 13.41 -1.20
N PRO A 78 -4.72 13.62 -1.10
CA PRO A 78 -5.73 12.74 -1.69
C PRO A 78 -5.53 12.51 -3.19
N CYS A 79 -5.46 11.23 -3.58
CA CYS A 79 -5.19 10.81 -4.96
C CYS A 79 -6.43 10.73 -5.86
N GLN A 80 -7.65 10.88 -5.31
CA GLN A 80 -8.90 10.57 -6.02
C GLN A 80 -9.14 11.45 -7.24
N SER A 81 -8.63 12.68 -7.24
CA SER A 81 -8.70 13.61 -8.37
C SER A 81 -7.63 13.35 -9.43
N TRP A 82 -6.53 12.68 -9.08
CA TRP A 82 -5.34 12.45 -9.91
C TRP A 82 -5.19 11.02 -10.39
N SER A 83 -5.81 10.07 -9.69
CA SER A 83 -5.69 8.63 -9.97
C SER A 83 -6.27 8.23 -11.31
N VAL A 84 -5.61 7.29 -12.02
CA VAL A 84 -6.13 6.65 -13.24
C VAL A 84 -7.48 5.95 -12.99
N ALA A 85 -7.74 5.48 -11.76
CA ALA A 85 -9.00 4.85 -11.36
C ALA A 85 -10.06 5.87 -10.90
N GLY A 86 -9.71 7.16 -10.71
CA GLY A 86 -10.59 8.23 -10.27
C GLY A 86 -11.26 8.98 -11.43
N LYS A 87 -11.98 10.06 -11.11
CA LYS A 87 -12.66 10.93 -12.10
C LYS A 87 -11.69 11.77 -12.93
N GLN A 88 -10.42 11.84 -12.54
CA GLN A 88 -9.35 12.57 -13.24
C GLN A 88 -9.65 14.07 -13.45
N LEU A 89 -10.25 14.72 -12.46
CA LEU A 89 -10.62 16.14 -12.53
C LEU A 89 -9.44 17.06 -12.16
N GLY A 90 -8.35 16.52 -11.61
CA GLY A 90 -7.18 17.30 -11.17
C GLY A 90 -7.56 18.30 -10.09
N ASP A 91 -7.05 19.53 -10.24
CA ASP A 91 -7.30 20.67 -9.35
C ASP A 91 -8.71 21.27 -9.44
N LYS A 92 -9.53 20.82 -10.38
CA LYS A 92 -10.96 21.21 -10.50
C LYS A 92 -11.87 20.52 -9.48
N ASP A 93 -11.36 19.57 -8.73
CA ASP A 93 -12.06 18.89 -7.62
C ASP A 93 -11.57 19.49 -6.30
N GLU A 94 -12.45 19.69 -5.31
CA GLU A 94 -12.09 20.21 -3.98
C GLU A 94 -10.92 19.46 -3.33
N ARG A 95 -10.84 18.15 -3.55
CA ARG A 95 -9.74 17.32 -3.07
C ARG A 95 -8.43 17.54 -3.83
N GLY A 96 -8.52 17.98 -5.09
CA GLY A 96 -7.37 18.42 -5.87
C GLY A 96 -6.79 19.73 -5.35
N MET A 97 -7.62 20.59 -4.77
CA MET A 97 -7.18 21.82 -4.13
C MET A 97 -6.28 21.59 -2.91
N LEU A 98 -6.37 20.42 -2.26
CA LEU A 98 -5.49 20.08 -1.14
C LEU A 98 -4.01 19.94 -1.55
N PHE A 99 -3.72 19.72 -2.82
CA PHE A 99 -2.36 19.82 -3.35
C PHE A 99 -1.79 21.24 -3.18
N TRP A 100 -2.56 22.28 -3.50
CA TRP A 100 -2.11 23.67 -3.33
C TRP A 100 -1.93 24.04 -1.86
N THR A 101 -2.86 23.60 -1.01
CA THR A 101 -2.72 23.77 0.45
C THR A 101 -1.44 23.10 0.96
N THR A 102 -1.11 21.92 0.43
CA THR A 102 0.16 21.23 0.77
C THR A 102 1.37 22.06 0.37
N LEU A 103 1.37 22.61 -0.85
CA LEU A 103 2.47 23.46 -1.31
C LEU A 103 2.63 24.73 -0.47
N ASP A 104 1.51 25.40 -0.12
CA ASP A 104 1.51 26.59 0.72
C ASP A 104 2.16 26.31 2.09
N ILE A 105 1.78 25.18 2.73
CA ILE A 105 2.33 24.78 4.04
C ILE A 105 3.83 24.49 3.94
N ILE A 106 4.25 23.69 2.94
CA ILE A 106 5.68 23.37 2.76
C ILE A 106 6.48 24.63 2.47
N LYS A 107 5.96 25.53 1.63
CA LYS A 107 6.58 26.82 1.33
C LYS A 107 6.78 27.65 2.61
N THR A 108 5.73 27.75 3.44
CA THR A 108 5.80 28.46 4.72
C THR A 108 6.89 27.87 5.62
N VAL A 109 6.98 26.52 5.70
CA VAL A 109 8.06 25.87 6.47
C VAL A 109 9.43 26.25 5.90
N LEU A 110 9.63 26.17 4.59
CA LEU A 110 10.92 26.48 3.95
C LEU A 110 11.31 27.98 4.07
N GLU A 111 10.33 28.88 4.10
CA GLU A 111 10.57 30.33 4.38
C GLU A 111 11.10 30.56 5.80
N HIS A 112 10.62 29.80 6.80
CA HIS A 112 11.03 29.92 8.18
C HIS A 112 12.22 29.03 8.55
N ASN A 113 12.36 27.88 7.91
CA ASN A 113 13.47 26.95 8.04
C ASN A 113 13.94 26.45 6.66
N PRO A 114 14.85 27.18 5.98
CA PRO A 114 15.34 26.79 4.65
C PRO A 114 16.07 25.44 4.60
N LYS A 115 16.43 24.87 5.76
CA LYS A 115 17.08 23.55 5.86
C LYS A 115 16.07 22.41 6.04
N ALA A 116 14.80 22.72 6.21
CA ALA A 116 13.77 21.71 6.36
C ALA A 116 13.72 20.79 5.14
N LYS A 117 13.43 19.53 5.40
CA LYS A 117 13.23 18.53 4.36
C LYS A 117 11.74 18.30 4.14
N PHE A 118 11.37 17.98 2.91
CA PHE A 118 9.99 17.56 2.66
C PHE A 118 9.93 16.30 1.82
N LEU A 119 8.82 15.59 2.01
CA LEU A 119 8.43 14.39 1.29
C LEU A 119 6.95 14.51 0.94
N MET A 120 6.61 14.54 -0.35
CA MET A 120 5.24 14.41 -0.83
C MET A 120 5.07 13.06 -1.55
N GLU A 121 3.94 12.41 -1.34
CA GLU A 121 3.62 11.11 -1.97
C GLU A 121 2.31 11.19 -2.73
N ASN A 122 2.23 10.50 -3.88
CA ASN A 122 0.97 10.23 -4.53
C ASN A 122 1.03 8.96 -5.39
N VAL A 123 -0.15 8.51 -5.84
CA VAL A 123 -0.27 7.33 -6.71
C VAL A 123 0.43 7.53 -8.05
N LYS A 124 0.81 6.41 -8.70
CA LYS A 124 1.15 6.48 -10.13
C LYS A 124 -0.07 6.94 -10.92
N MET A 125 0.10 8.01 -11.70
CA MET A 125 -0.94 8.71 -12.45
C MET A 125 -0.58 8.85 -13.92
N LYS A 126 -1.45 9.47 -14.73
CA LYS A 126 -1.13 9.85 -16.10
C LYS A 126 0.04 10.82 -16.15
N LYS A 127 0.82 10.75 -17.22
CA LYS A 127 2.02 11.57 -17.41
C LYS A 127 1.73 13.07 -17.29
N ASP A 128 0.62 13.53 -17.87
CA ASP A 128 0.26 14.94 -17.84
C ASP A 128 0.01 15.45 -16.40
N PHE A 129 -0.66 14.66 -15.56
CA PHE A 129 -0.87 15.01 -14.16
C PHE A 129 0.42 14.95 -13.34
N GLU A 130 1.26 13.95 -13.59
CA GLU A 130 2.56 13.83 -12.95
C GLU A 130 3.45 15.03 -13.30
N GLN A 131 3.48 15.44 -14.56
CA GLN A 131 4.19 16.62 -15.02
C GLN A 131 3.62 17.91 -14.42
N TYR A 132 2.30 18.04 -14.34
CA TYR A 132 1.61 19.16 -13.71
C TYR A 132 2.00 19.31 -12.24
N ILE A 133 1.91 18.23 -11.46
CA ILE A 133 2.31 18.23 -10.03
C ILE A 133 3.78 18.60 -9.89
N THR A 134 4.67 17.99 -10.68
CA THR A 134 6.11 18.27 -10.64
C THR A 134 6.39 19.73 -10.95
N TYR A 135 5.84 20.24 -12.04
CA TYR A 135 6.03 21.65 -12.45
C TYR A 135 5.60 22.63 -11.36
N HIS A 136 4.39 22.49 -10.83
CA HIS A 136 3.90 23.40 -9.80
C HIS A 136 4.63 23.25 -8.46
N THR A 137 5.10 22.06 -8.14
CA THR A 137 5.96 21.86 -6.97
C THR A 137 7.28 22.60 -7.15
N GLU A 138 7.93 22.48 -8.31
CA GLU A 138 9.18 23.19 -8.62
C GLU A 138 9.00 24.72 -8.62
N GLN A 139 7.89 25.21 -9.17
CA GLN A 139 7.58 26.66 -9.17
C GLN A 139 7.39 27.19 -7.74
N SER A 140 6.80 26.41 -6.84
CA SER A 140 6.50 26.86 -5.48
C SER A 140 7.64 26.68 -4.51
N LEU A 141 8.40 25.58 -4.62
CA LEU A 141 9.35 25.12 -3.61
C LEU A 141 10.82 25.08 -4.10
N GLY A 142 11.08 25.40 -5.38
CA GLY A 142 12.39 25.29 -5.99
C GLY A 142 12.67 23.88 -6.53
N LYS A 143 13.95 23.55 -6.69
CA LYS A 143 14.36 22.24 -7.25
C LYS A 143 13.81 21.08 -6.41
N VAL A 144 13.16 20.11 -7.09
CA VAL A 144 12.68 18.86 -6.47
C VAL A 144 13.25 17.65 -7.18
N GLU A 145 13.51 16.61 -6.41
CA GLU A 145 13.80 15.27 -6.90
C GLU A 145 12.49 14.48 -6.96
N LYS A 146 12.24 13.81 -8.09
CA LYS A 146 11.09 12.97 -8.28
C LYS A 146 11.50 11.54 -8.54
N ILE A 147 10.95 10.60 -7.79
CA ILE A 147 11.23 9.18 -7.94
C ILE A 147 9.93 8.36 -7.93
N LEU A 148 9.86 7.34 -8.77
CA LEU A 148 8.80 6.32 -8.72
C LEU A 148 9.37 5.09 -8.00
N ILE A 149 8.78 4.72 -6.86
CA ILE A 149 9.17 3.52 -6.12
C ILE A 149 8.02 2.52 -6.14
N ASN A 150 8.35 1.25 -6.40
CA ASN A 150 7.43 0.14 -6.22
C ASN A 150 7.68 -0.50 -4.85
N SER A 151 6.66 -0.56 -3.99
CA SER A 151 6.74 -1.24 -2.69
C SER A 151 7.13 -2.71 -2.81
N ALA A 152 7.01 -3.32 -3.99
CA ALA A 152 7.47 -4.69 -4.25
C ALA A 152 8.94 -4.91 -3.94
N LEU A 153 9.77 -3.87 -3.89
CA LEU A 153 11.16 -3.96 -3.47
C LEU A 153 11.32 -4.25 -1.97
N VAL A 154 10.35 -3.85 -1.14
CA VAL A 154 10.44 -3.96 0.32
C VAL A 154 9.28 -4.72 0.96
N SER A 155 8.31 -5.18 0.17
CA SER A 155 7.07 -5.83 0.62
C SER A 155 6.59 -6.83 -0.42
N ALA A 156 5.65 -7.69 -0.05
CA ALA A 156 5.02 -8.65 -0.95
C ALA A 156 3.91 -8.05 -1.84
N GLN A 157 3.83 -6.71 -2.02
CA GLN A 157 2.81 -6.06 -2.84
C GLN A 157 3.39 -5.18 -3.95
N ASN A 158 2.73 -5.18 -5.11
CA ASN A 158 2.99 -4.24 -6.19
C ASN A 158 2.24 -2.92 -5.93
N ARG A 159 2.94 -1.91 -5.42
CA ARG A 159 2.37 -0.60 -5.10
C ARG A 159 3.30 0.49 -5.61
N ASN A 160 3.02 1.03 -6.79
CA ASN A 160 3.79 2.10 -7.40
C ASN A 160 3.33 3.46 -6.87
N ARG A 161 4.27 4.26 -6.35
CA ARG A 161 4.04 5.61 -5.84
C ARG A 161 5.11 6.57 -6.32
N TYR A 162 4.71 7.78 -6.66
CA TYR A 162 5.62 8.89 -6.88
C TYR A 162 5.92 9.57 -5.54
N TYR A 163 7.18 9.97 -5.42
CA TYR A 163 7.67 10.78 -4.29
C TYR A 163 8.37 12.01 -4.84
N TRP A 164 8.08 13.18 -4.26
CA TRP A 164 8.75 14.44 -4.54
C TRP A 164 9.43 14.91 -3.27
N THR A 165 10.73 15.24 -3.35
CA THR A 165 11.57 15.61 -2.20
C THR A 165 12.52 16.74 -2.59
N ASN A 166 13.05 17.47 -1.61
CA ASN A 166 14.14 18.43 -1.81
C ASN A 166 15.53 17.83 -1.52
N PHE A 167 15.64 16.52 -1.54
CA PHE A 167 16.88 15.75 -1.37
C PHE A 167 16.89 14.54 -2.29
N GLU A 168 18.08 14.02 -2.57
CA GLU A 168 18.24 12.85 -3.45
C GLU A 168 17.72 11.57 -2.78
N VAL A 169 16.96 10.77 -3.54
CA VAL A 169 16.42 9.48 -3.11
C VAL A 169 16.79 8.41 -4.14
N THR A 170 17.35 7.30 -3.67
CA THR A 170 17.66 6.13 -4.50
C THR A 170 16.55 5.09 -4.44
N GLN A 171 16.59 4.08 -5.32
CA GLN A 171 15.71 2.91 -5.19
C GLN A 171 16.13 2.08 -3.97
N PRO A 172 15.17 1.56 -3.18
CA PRO A 172 15.48 0.58 -2.14
C PRO A 172 15.98 -0.74 -2.76
N GLU A 173 16.79 -1.48 -2.00
CA GLU A 173 17.18 -2.84 -2.38
C GLU A 173 15.96 -3.78 -2.36
N ASP A 174 15.91 -4.73 -3.30
CA ASP A 174 14.86 -5.75 -3.32
C ASP A 174 15.11 -6.78 -2.22
N LYS A 175 14.20 -6.83 -1.25
CA LYS A 175 14.22 -7.81 -0.14
C LYS A 175 13.76 -9.21 -0.56
N GLY A 176 13.32 -9.40 -1.80
CA GLY A 176 12.81 -10.67 -2.31
C GLY A 176 11.53 -11.18 -1.65
N GLN A 177 10.89 -10.39 -0.77
CA GLN A 177 9.72 -10.80 0.00
C GLN A 177 8.53 -11.13 -0.92
N VAL A 178 7.92 -12.30 -0.71
CA VAL A 178 6.78 -12.80 -1.48
C VAL A 178 5.56 -13.02 -0.59
N LEU A 179 4.40 -13.31 -1.18
CA LEU A 179 3.13 -13.37 -0.43
C LEU A 179 3.13 -14.40 0.69
N ILE A 180 3.76 -15.58 0.48
CA ILE A 180 3.82 -16.63 1.51
C ILE A 180 4.51 -16.16 2.80
N ASP A 181 5.46 -15.23 2.71
CA ASP A 181 6.24 -14.75 3.86
C ASP A 181 5.41 -13.93 4.85
N ILE A 182 4.23 -13.45 4.42
CA ILE A 182 3.38 -12.60 5.25
C ILE A 182 2.11 -13.29 5.75
N LEU A 183 1.86 -14.53 5.31
CA LEU A 183 0.64 -15.26 5.66
C LEU A 183 0.61 -15.68 7.13
N GLU A 184 -0.60 -15.71 7.71
CA GLU A 184 -0.83 -16.21 9.07
C GLU A 184 -1.12 -17.71 9.07
N TYR A 185 -0.59 -18.43 10.06
CA TYR A 185 -0.86 -19.84 10.35
C TYR A 185 -1.02 -20.05 11.87
N PRO A 186 -2.05 -20.81 12.35
CA PRO A 186 -3.18 -21.36 11.61
C PRO A 186 -4.14 -20.28 11.11
N MET A 187 -4.92 -20.61 10.09
CA MET A 187 -5.87 -19.68 9.47
C MET A 187 -7.24 -19.72 10.17
N ASP A 188 -7.84 -18.55 10.38
CA ASP A 188 -9.22 -18.45 10.86
C ASP A 188 -10.21 -18.63 9.68
N GLU A 189 -11.07 -19.65 9.77
CA GLU A 189 -12.03 -20.03 8.73
C GLU A 189 -12.99 -18.91 8.31
N LYS A 190 -13.22 -17.91 9.17
CA LYS A 190 -14.08 -16.75 8.85
C LYS A 190 -13.59 -15.94 7.65
N PHE A 191 -12.31 -16.07 7.28
CA PHE A 191 -11.74 -15.42 6.10
C PHE A 191 -11.90 -16.24 4.82
N ASN A 192 -12.39 -17.50 4.90
CA ASN A 192 -12.66 -18.31 3.73
C ASN A 192 -13.72 -17.65 2.83
N LEU A 193 -13.58 -17.83 1.53
CA LEU A 193 -14.60 -17.41 0.57
C LEU A 193 -15.77 -18.38 0.63
N SER A 194 -16.99 -17.88 0.41
CA SER A 194 -18.17 -18.72 0.28
C SER A 194 -18.10 -19.58 -1.00
N ASP A 195 -18.76 -20.72 -1.00
CA ASP A 195 -18.86 -21.64 -2.16
C ASP A 195 -19.36 -20.90 -3.42
N ALA A 196 -20.31 -19.96 -3.25
CA ALA A 196 -20.79 -19.11 -4.32
C ALA A 196 -19.72 -18.16 -4.89
N SER A 197 -18.69 -17.80 -4.11
CA SER A 197 -17.56 -17.02 -4.59
C SER A 197 -16.53 -17.92 -5.26
N VAL A 198 -16.30 -19.11 -4.69
CA VAL A 198 -15.39 -20.13 -5.24
C VAL A 198 -15.88 -20.64 -6.58
N SER A 199 -17.18 -20.92 -6.73
CA SER A 199 -17.77 -21.39 -8.00
C SER A 199 -17.64 -20.40 -9.16
N ARG A 200 -17.39 -19.11 -8.85
CA ARG A 200 -17.14 -18.05 -9.84
C ARG A 200 -15.66 -17.86 -10.17
N PHE A 201 -14.78 -18.62 -9.53
CA PHE A 201 -13.35 -18.50 -9.79
C PHE A 201 -13.00 -19.05 -11.17
N LYS A 202 -12.32 -18.23 -11.97
CA LYS A 202 -11.80 -18.61 -13.29
C LYS A 202 -10.29 -18.37 -13.30
N MET A 203 -9.53 -19.44 -13.53
CA MET A 203 -8.09 -19.32 -13.78
C MET A 203 -7.84 -18.70 -15.16
N TYR A 204 -6.76 -17.94 -15.26
CA TYR A 204 -6.28 -17.43 -16.53
C TYR A 204 -5.43 -18.49 -17.24
N ASP A 205 -5.66 -18.70 -18.53
CA ASP A 205 -4.83 -19.56 -19.37
C ASP A 205 -3.35 -19.06 -19.40
N LYS A 206 -3.19 -17.73 -19.29
CA LYS A 206 -1.89 -17.06 -19.17
C LYS A 206 -1.92 -16.09 -18.00
N PRO A 207 -1.31 -16.42 -16.86
CA PRO A 207 -1.21 -15.52 -15.72
C PRO A 207 -0.56 -14.19 -16.10
N LYS A 208 -1.05 -13.09 -15.52
CA LYS A 208 -0.46 -11.74 -15.65
C LYS A 208 0.42 -11.48 -14.43
N GLY A 209 1.72 -11.75 -14.58
CA GLY A 209 2.62 -11.73 -13.42
C GLY A 209 2.16 -12.78 -12.40
N ASN A 210 1.92 -12.38 -11.14
CA ASN A 210 1.45 -13.27 -10.09
C ASN A 210 -0.09 -13.38 -9.98
N CYS A 211 -0.86 -12.69 -10.82
CA CYS A 211 -2.31 -12.83 -10.87
C CYS A 211 -2.68 -14.07 -11.68
N VAL A 212 -3.22 -15.09 -11.01
CA VAL A 212 -3.48 -16.42 -11.56
C VAL A 212 -4.92 -16.62 -12.02
N GLY A 213 -5.87 -15.76 -11.60
CA GLY A 213 -7.27 -15.90 -11.99
C GLY A 213 -8.16 -14.77 -11.47
N THR A 214 -9.46 -14.92 -11.65
CA THR A 214 -10.48 -13.96 -11.22
C THR A 214 -11.74 -14.65 -10.72
N THR A 215 -12.45 -14.00 -9.81
CA THR A 215 -13.80 -14.42 -9.35
C THR A 215 -14.91 -13.70 -10.11
N LYS A 216 -14.60 -12.85 -11.09
CA LYS A 216 -15.57 -12.15 -11.91
C LYS A 216 -15.66 -12.75 -13.30
N LEU A 217 -16.82 -13.25 -13.67
CA LEU A 217 -17.06 -13.97 -14.94
C LEU A 217 -17.34 -13.03 -16.11
N GLU A 218 -17.95 -11.85 -15.88
CA GLU A 218 -18.36 -10.91 -16.92
C GLU A 218 -18.03 -9.47 -16.57
N GLY A 219 -17.81 -8.64 -17.60
CA GLY A 219 -17.54 -7.22 -17.51
C GLY A 219 -16.07 -6.87 -17.14
N ARG A 220 -15.82 -5.60 -16.77
CA ARG A 220 -14.46 -5.14 -16.44
C ARG A 220 -13.99 -5.77 -15.13
N ILE A 221 -12.90 -6.53 -15.19
CA ILE A 221 -12.21 -7.10 -14.02
C ILE A 221 -11.46 -5.97 -13.32
N GLY A 222 -11.74 -5.76 -12.03
CA GLY A 222 -11.00 -4.85 -11.18
C GLY A 222 -9.99 -5.60 -10.32
N GLN A 223 -9.01 -4.90 -9.75
CA GLN A 223 -7.97 -5.49 -8.91
C GLN A 223 -8.52 -6.33 -7.74
N ARG A 224 -9.66 -5.97 -7.19
CA ARG A 224 -10.34 -6.72 -6.12
C ARG A 224 -10.91 -8.06 -6.57
N ASP A 225 -11.07 -8.26 -7.88
CA ASP A 225 -11.62 -9.49 -8.46
C ASP A 225 -10.50 -10.48 -8.82
N GLU A 226 -9.23 -10.06 -8.68
CA GLU A 226 -8.04 -10.84 -9.04
C GLU A 226 -7.61 -11.77 -7.89
N CYS A 227 -7.11 -12.95 -8.27
CA CYS A 227 -6.52 -13.93 -7.36
C CYS A 227 -5.03 -14.09 -7.65
N TYR A 228 -4.22 -14.16 -6.60
CA TYR A 228 -2.76 -14.15 -6.69
C TYR A 228 -2.16 -15.46 -6.21
N GLY A 229 -1.09 -15.90 -6.86
CA GLY A 229 -0.26 -17.02 -6.39
C GLY A 229 0.63 -16.59 -5.22
N VAL A 230 0.90 -17.49 -4.28
CA VAL A 230 1.63 -17.18 -3.03
C VAL A 230 3.12 -16.98 -3.19
N ASN A 231 3.72 -17.57 -4.21
CA ASN A 231 5.15 -17.48 -4.46
C ASN A 231 5.57 -16.22 -5.23
N GLY A 232 4.74 -15.17 -5.17
CA GLY A 232 4.99 -13.91 -5.83
C GLY A 232 4.37 -12.71 -5.10
N LYS A 233 4.38 -11.56 -5.78
CA LYS A 233 3.86 -10.30 -5.24
C LYS A 233 2.38 -10.17 -5.60
N MET A 234 1.58 -9.68 -4.66
CA MET A 234 0.18 -9.32 -4.93
C MET A 234 0.05 -7.89 -5.49
N GLY A 235 -1.17 -7.53 -5.91
CA GLY A 235 -1.53 -6.16 -6.27
C GLY A 235 -1.54 -5.20 -5.08
N CYS A 236 -1.71 -3.92 -5.37
CA CYS A 236 -1.74 -2.86 -4.36
C CYS A 236 -2.96 -2.98 -3.43
N LEU A 237 -2.75 -2.80 -2.12
CA LEU A 237 -3.85 -2.61 -1.18
C LEU A 237 -4.62 -1.32 -1.50
N THR A 238 -5.94 -1.37 -1.46
CA THR A 238 -6.81 -0.23 -1.70
C THR A 238 -7.77 0.01 -0.53
N ALA A 239 -8.21 1.25 -0.34
CA ALA A 239 -9.14 1.61 0.73
C ALA A 239 -10.50 0.90 0.62
N THR A 240 -10.85 0.38 -0.55
CA THR A 240 -12.12 -0.33 -0.79
C THR A 240 -12.07 -1.84 -0.51
N MET A 241 -10.93 -2.35 -0.04
CA MET A 241 -10.75 -3.78 0.28
C MET A 241 -11.73 -4.32 1.33
N TYR A 242 -12.25 -3.45 2.19
CA TYR A 242 -13.27 -3.85 3.17
C TYR A 242 -14.53 -4.45 2.50
N LYS A 243 -14.80 -4.10 1.23
CA LYS A 243 -15.91 -4.70 0.45
C LYS A 243 -15.54 -6.08 -0.10
N GLN A 244 -14.31 -6.23 -0.53
CA GLN A 244 -13.76 -7.48 -1.05
C GLN A 244 -12.24 -7.46 -0.86
N PRO A 245 -11.72 -8.01 0.25
CA PRO A 245 -10.28 -8.14 0.48
C PRO A 245 -9.58 -8.94 -0.60
N PRO A 246 -8.28 -8.72 -0.81
CA PRO A 246 -7.47 -9.47 -1.76
C PRO A 246 -7.60 -10.98 -1.56
N GLN A 247 -7.63 -11.69 -2.67
CA GLN A 247 -7.78 -13.14 -2.70
C GLN A 247 -6.48 -13.76 -3.17
N TYR A 248 -6.16 -14.95 -2.68
CA TYR A 248 -4.99 -15.70 -3.12
C TYR A 248 -5.24 -17.20 -3.05
N VAL A 249 -4.43 -17.93 -3.79
CA VAL A 249 -4.49 -19.38 -3.93
C VAL A 249 -3.16 -19.95 -3.45
N VAL A 250 -3.21 -20.86 -2.49
CA VAL A 250 -2.03 -21.46 -1.87
C VAL A 250 -2.11 -22.96 -1.93
N HIS A 251 -1.62 -23.61 -2.98
CA HIS A 251 -1.25 -25.07 -2.98
C HIS A 251 -0.45 -25.46 -4.20
N GLY A 252 0.31 -26.59 -4.03
CA GLY A 252 0.83 -27.37 -5.14
C GLY A 252 -0.25 -28.29 -5.72
N GLY A 253 -0.50 -28.19 -7.01
CA GLY A 253 -1.38 -29.07 -7.75
C GLY A 253 -0.89 -29.23 -9.18
N ALA A 254 -1.53 -30.08 -9.95
CA ALA A 254 -1.27 -30.22 -11.37
C ALA A 254 -2.59 -30.26 -12.15
N ILE A 255 -2.64 -29.56 -13.28
CA ILE A 255 -3.73 -29.71 -14.24
C ILE A 255 -3.35 -30.83 -15.19
N ARG A 256 -4.05 -31.95 -15.11
CA ARG A 256 -3.77 -33.16 -15.93
C ARG A 256 -4.93 -33.54 -16.78
N GLY A 257 -4.66 -33.92 -18.03
CA GLY A 257 -5.63 -34.57 -18.90
C GLY A 257 -5.98 -35.95 -18.34
N ARG A 258 -7.27 -36.20 -18.08
CA ARG A 258 -7.80 -37.50 -17.67
C ARG A 258 -8.85 -37.96 -18.65
N TYR A 259 -8.81 -39.24 -18.97
CA TYR A 259 -9.89 -39.89 -19.77
C TYR A 259 -11.17 -39.89 -18.98
N ASN A 260 -12.24 -39.44 -19.59
CA ASN A 260 -13.61 -39.62 -19.10
C ASN A 260 -14.12 -41.02 -19.47
N GLU A 261 -15.23 -41.44 -18.89
CA GLU A 261 -15.87 -42.75 -19.18
C GLU A 261 -16.26 -42.88 -20.65
N ASP A 262 -16.50 -41.79 -21.35
CA ASP A 262 -16.82 -41.70 -22.78
C ASP A 262 -15.58 -41.71 -23.71
N GLY A 263 -14.39 -41.87 -23.15
CA GLY A 263 -13.10 -41.83 -23.88
C GLY A 263 -12.58 -40.44 -24.26
N THR A 264 -13.31 -39.35 -23.93
CA THR A 264 -12.81 -37.98 -24.11
C THR A 264 -11.81 -37.62 -23.04
N ILE A 265 -10.93 -36.62 -23.31
CA ILE A 265 -9.95 -36.14 -22.34
C ILE A 265 -10.46 -34.81 -21.80
N SER A 266 -10.67 -34.76 -20.48
CA SER A 266 -10.88 -33.50 -19.75
C SER A 266 -9.67 -33.14 -18.92
N GLN A 267 -9.33 -31.85 -18.86
CA GLN A 267 -8.31 -31.37 -17.94
C GLN A 267 -8.91 -31.24 -16.53
N ARG A 268 -8.29 -31.89 -15.55
CA ARG A 268 -8.71 -31.84 -14.14
C ARG A 268 -7.58 -31.34 -13.28
N LEU A 269 -7.91 -30.47 -12.32
CA LEU A 269 -7.00 -30.03 -11.29
C LEU A 269 -6.82 -31.16 -10.27
N GLU A 270 -5.59 -31.62 -10.10
CA GLU A 270 -5.20 -32.60 -9.08
C GLU A 270 -4.40 -31.90 -8.01
N LEU A 271 -4.90 -31.90 -6.77
CA LEU A 271 -4.28 -31.26 -5.62
C LEU A 271 -3.38 -32.24 -4.88
N ASN A 272 -2.23 -31.77 -4.43
CA ASN A 272 -1.38 -32.50 -3.48
C ASN A 272 -1.72 -32.11 -2.06
N GLY A 273 -2.08 -33.09 -1.23
CA GLY A 273 -2.41 -32.90 0.19
C GLY A 273 -1.20 -32.67 1.12
N THR A 274 -0.04 -32.26 0.60
CA THR A 274 1.18 -32.02 1.41
C THR A 274 1.97 -30.84 0.83
N GLU A 275 2.85 -30.22 1.65
CA GLU A 275 3.74 -29.11 1.28
C GLU A 275 4.71 -29.40 0.10
N LYS A 276 4.58 -30.55 -0.54
CA LYS A 276 5.43 -30.97 -1.67
C LYS A 276 4.66 -30.84 -2.98
N THR A 277 5.34 -30.32 -3.99
CA THR A 277 4.84 -30.31 -5.37
C THR A 277 4.70 -31.73 -5.90
N ASN A 278 3.76 -31.98 -6.83
CA ASN A 278 3.71 -33.17 -7.65
C ASN A 278 5.04 -33.32 -8.40
N THR A 279 5.44 -34.56 -8.69
CA THR A 279 6.62 -34.86 -9.49
C THR A 279 6.63 -34.00 -10.74
N LEU A 280 7.73 -33.25 -10.96
CA LEU A 280 7.94 -32.47 -12.18
C LEU A 280 7.89 -33.45 -13.35
N THR A 281 6.89 -33.31 -14.20
CA THR A 281 6.84 -34.01 -15.49
C THR A 281 7.55 -33.16 -16.54
N THR A 282 7.88 -33.74 -17.68
CA THR A 282 8.48 -33.04 -18.81
C THR A 282 7.61 -31.89 -19.37
N VAL A 283 6.37 -31.75 -18.91
CA VAL A 283 5.43 -30.68 -19.26
C VAL A 283 5.35 -29.69 -18.08
N GLN A 284 6.26 -28.73 -18.05
CA GLN A 284 6.40 -27.75 -16.97
C GLN A 284 5.17 -26.87 -16.71
N LYS A 285 4.29 -26.71 -17.68
CA LYS A 285 3.08 -25.87 -17.60
C LYS A 285 1.92 -26.48 -16.79
N ASP A 286 2.04 -27.73 -16.37
CA ASP A 286 0.93 -28.47 -15.74
C ASP A 286 0.97 -28.36 -14.20
N ASN A 287 2.02 -27.77 -13.61
CA ASN A 287 2.12 -27.62 -12.16
C ASN A 287 1.49 -26.31 -11.71
N VAL A 288 0.55 -26.39 -10.79
CA VAL A 288 -0.16 -25.26 -10.17
C VAL A 288 -0.04 -25.34 -8.65
N VAL A 289 -0.02 -24.21 -7.98
CA VAL A 289 0.01 -24.14 -6.53
C VAL A 289 -1.42 -23.85 -6.02
N VAL A 290 -1.99 -24.77 -5.26
CA VAL A 290 -3.34 -24.67 -4.68
C VAL A 290 -3.24 -25.04 -3.21
N TYR A 291 -3.87 -24.29 -2.28
CA TYR A 291 -3.81 -24.56 -0.84
C TYR A 291 -5.04 -25.33 -0.35
N ASN A 292 -4.84 -26.43 0.39
CA ASN A 292 -5.83 -27.33 1.02
C ASN A 292 -7.22 -27.36 0.38
N ASP A 293 -7.53 -28.42 -0.35
CA ASP A 293 -8.87 -28.77 -0.81
C ASP A 293 -9.78 -27.59 -1.09
N THR A 294 -9.41 -26.75 -2.10
CA THR A 294 -10.26 -25.69 -2.65
C THR A 294 -10.64 -24.54 -1.69
N GLN A 295 -9.91 -24.28 -0.64
CA GLN A 295 -10.20 -23.14 0.23
C GLN A 295 -9.52 -21.86 -0.31
N TYR A 296 -10.31 -20.99 -0.89
CA TYR A 296 -9.92 -19.63 -1.20
C TYR A 296 -10.26 -18.75 -0.01
N ARG A 297 -9.34 -17.88 0.41
CA ARG A 297 -9.61 -16.96 1.50
C ARG A 297 -9.17 -15.52 1.21
N LYS A 298 -9.70 -14.61 1.98
CA LYS A 298 -9.28 -13.21 2.01
C LYS A 298 -8.01 -13.06 2.84
N LEU A 299 -7.21 -12.05 2.54
CA LEU A 299 -6.15 -11.64 3.46
C LEU A 299 -6.76 -11.16 4.78
N THR A 300 -6.11 -11.49 5.88
CA THR A 300 -6.49 -10.96 7.19
C THR A 300 -6.02 -9.51 7.34
N PRO A 301 -6.56 -8.75 8.30
CA PRO A 301 -6.02 -7.42 8.61
C PRO A 301 -4.53 -7.44 8.98
N ILE A 302 -4.05 -8.47 9.69
CA ILE A 302 -2.64 -8.63 10.07
C ILE A 302 -1.76 -8.84 8.82
N GLU A 303 -2.19 -9.67 7.89
CA GLU A 303 -1.48 -9.84 6.62
C GLU A 303 -1.43 -8.53 5.81
N CYS A 304 -2.50 -7.74 5.85
CA CYS A 304 -2.50 -6.41 5.24
C CYS A 304 -1.56 -5.42 5.97
N GLU A 305 -1.44 -5.52 7.30
CA GLU A 305 -0.44 -4.78 8.09
C GLU A 305 0.98 -5.16 7.66
N ARG A 306 1.28 -6.45 7.53
CA ARG A 306 2.58 -6.94 7.05
C ARG A 306 2.88 -6.48 5.62
N LEU A 307 1.88 -6.43 4.73
CA LEU A 307 2.03 -5.87 3.38
C LEU A 307 2.35 -4.37 3.37
N GLN A 308 1.85 -3.61 4.35
CA GLN A 308 2.23 -2.20 4.53
C GLN A 308 3.48 -2.04 5.41
N THR A 309 4.09 -3.15 5.81
CA THR A 309 5.28 -3.19 6.68
C THR A 309 5.10 -2.45 8.01
N VAL A 310 3.84 -2.39 8.50
CA VAL A 310 3.51 -1.98 9.87
C VAL A 310 3.55 -3.18 10.81
N PRO A 311 3.74 -2.99 12.13
CA PRO A 311 3.70 -4.07 13.10
C PRO A 311 2.35 -4.79 13.12
N ASP A 312 2.35 -6.08 13.45
CA ASP A 312 1.13 -6.86 13.66
C ASP A 312 0.26 -6.20 14.73
N ASN A 313 -1.06 -6.16 14.49
CA ASN A 313 -2.05 -5.53 15.37
C ASN A 313 -1.93 -4.02 15.52
N TRP A 314 -1.19 -3.33 14.64
CA TRP A 314 -1.08 -1.87 14.63
C TRP A 314 -2.44 -1.18 14.59
N THR A 315 -3.37 -1.73 13.83
CA THR A 315 -4.72 -1.19 13.67
C THR A 315 -5.79 -1.94 14.49
N ALA A 316 -5.40 -2.75 15.50
CA ALA A 316 -6.30 -3.62 16.25
C ALA A 316 -7.40 -2.87 17.04
N CYS A 317 -7.20 -1.59 17.34
CA CYS A 317 -8.22 -0.73 17.97
C CYS A 317 -9.43 -0.45 17.05
N LEU A 318 -9.37 -0.83 15.78
CA LEU A 318 -10.41 -0.60 14.78
C LEU A 318 -11.18 -1.88 14.46
N SER A 319 -12.39 -1.74 13.91
CA SER A 319 -13.09 -2.86 13.27
C SER A 319 -12.35 -3.30 12.00
N ASN A 320 -12.50 -4.56 11.60
CA ASN A 320 -11.84 -5.08 10.39
C ASN A 320 -12.11 -4.21 9.15
N THR A 321 -13.34 -3.71 8.99
CA THR A 321 -13.68 -2.78 7.89
C THR A 321 -12.80 -1.53 7.90
N GLN A 322 -12.60 -0.93 9.07
CA GLN A 322 -11.77 0.26 9.20
C GLN A 322 -10.27 -0.07 9.09
N ARG A 323 -9.84 -1.23 9.59
CA ARG A 323 -8.46 -1.73 9.41
C ARG A 323 -8.10 -1.79 7.92
N TYR A 324 -8.91 -2.48 7.10
CA TYR A 324 -8.68 -2.59 5.66
C TYR A 324 -8.68 -1.22 4.96
N LYS A 325 -9.62 -0.33 5.33
CA LYS A 325 -9.70 1.02 4.78
C LYS A 325 -8.43 1.82 5.07
N SER A 326 -8.01 1.85 6.32
CA SER A 326 -6.85 2.62 6.79
C SER A 326 -5.55 2.08 6.19
N LEU A 327 -5.39 0.76 6.12
CA LEU A 327 -4.21 0.10 5.51
C LEU A 327 -4.15 0.33 4.00
N GLY A 328 -5.31 0.36 3.31
CA GLY A 328 -5.36 0.67 1.88
C GLY A 328 -4.96 2.10 1.54
N ASN A 329 -5.30 3.06 2.43
CA ASN A 329 -4.90 4.46 2.31
C ASN A 329 -3.46 4.70 2.79
N GLY A 330 -2.95 3.87 3.70
CA GLY A 330 -1.66 4.05 4.36
C GLY A 330 -0.46 3.86 3.42
N TRP A 331 0.70 4.26 3.89
CA TRP A 331 1.98 4.05 3.23
C TRP A 331 2.53 2.65 3.48
N THR A 332 3.42 2.20 2.59
CA THR A 332 4.33 1.08 2.88
C THR A 332 5.50 1.66 3.67
N ILE A 333 5.55 1.38 4.96
CA ILE A 333 6.44 2.07 5.90
C ILE A 333 7.92 1.89 5.54
N ASP A 334 8.34 0.72 5.10
CA ASP A 334 9.74 0.47 4.74
C ASP A 334 10.22 1.28 3.53
N VAL A 335 9.31 1.74 2.65
CA VAL A 335 9.65 2.71 1.61
C VAL A 335 9.97 4.07 2.24
N ILE A 336 9.14 4.52 3.19
CA ILE A 336 9.36 5.80 3.88
C ILE A 336 10.63 5.75 4.73
N VAL A 337 10.90 4.63 5.41
CA VAL A 337 12.17 4.39 6.13
C VAL A 337 13.37 4.55 5.20
N HIS A 338 13.31 3.99 3.99
CA HIS A 338 14.38 4.14 3.00
C HIS A 338 14.57 5.60 2.59
N ILE A 339 13.46 6.31 2.29
CA ILE A 339 13.50 7.74 1.91
C ILE A 339 14.09 8.60 3.05
N LEU A 340 13.66 8.35 4.29
CA LEU A 340 14.19 9.05 5.46
C LEU A 340 15.69 8.80 5.67
N LYS A 341 16.15 7.56 5.45
CA LYS A 341 17.58 7.25 5.49
C LYS A 341 18.37 7.95 4.39
N CYS A 342 17.78 8.22 3.22
CA CYS A 342 18.40 9.07 2.20
C CYS A 342 18.47 10.55 2.64
N ALA A 343 17.43 11.03 3.32
CA ALA A 343 17.35 12.40 3.81
C ALA A 343 18.37 12.70 4.90
N TYR A 344 18.66 11.74 5.76
CA TYR A 344 19.41 11.91 6.99
C TYR A 344 20.63 10.96 7.04
N LYS A 345 21.36 10.87 5.92
CA LYS A 345 22.64 10.15 5.82
C LYS A 345 23.74 10.83 6.63
#